data_d505beec28329abb1bc680ed92ba3b32
#
_entry.id   d505beec28329abb1bc680ed92ba3b32
#
_cell.length_a   1.000
_cell.length_b   1.000
_cell.length_c   1.000
_cell.angle_alpha   90.00
_cell.angle_beta   90.00
_cell.angle_gamma   90.00
#
_symmetry.space_group_name_H-M   'P 1'
#
loop_
_entity.id
_entity.type
_entity.pdbx_description
1 polymer ?
#
loop_
_entity_poly.entity_id
_entity_poly.type
_entity_poly.pdbx_seq_one_letter_code
_entity_poly.pdbx_strand_id
1 'polypeptide(L)'
;MKRNVAVAVAAVVLVVGVGLGAVAVTRAASAAPASAPLPVAYNGAAGWHQGRARLPVIYLGESNVFVRTPHWSAWSGSSARASGKLWVNTCTPTCAAGHYRIYRAQVSFWRVAVHRGVSYFSRMRLRYWHGGQRDYVFRWAVLPGATIPGWNGGPPA
;
A
#
# COMPACT_ATOMS: atom_id res chain seq x y z
N MET A 1 -21.20 14.13 15.01
CA MET A 1 -22.37 13.25 14.94
C MET A 1 -21.89 11.81 15.07
N LYS A 2 -22.14 11.20 16.23
CA LYS A 2 -21.75 9.80 16.53
C LYS A 2 -22.89 8.90 16.06
N ARG A 3 -22.64 8.02 15.09
CA ARG A 3 -23.60 6.99 14.70
C ARG A 3 -23.35 5.74 15.53
N ASN A 4 -24.26 5.48 16.48
CA ASN A 4 -24.31 4.24 17.22
C ASN A 4 -24.96 3.18 16.33
N VAL A 5 -24.22 2.10 16.05
CA VAL A 5 -24.76 0.90 15.39
C VAL A 5 -25.37 0.05 16.50
N ALA A 6 -26.69 -0.04 16.52
CA ALA A 6 -27.42 -0.93 17.43
C ALA A 6 -27.32 -2.37 16.89
N VAL A 7 -26.76 -3.26 17.72
CA VAL A 7 -26.79 -4.70 17.47
C VAL A 7 -28.13 -5.23 17.95
N ALA A 8 -28.96 -5.70 17.05
CA ALA A 8 -30.22 -6.37 17.39
C ALA A 8 -29.92 -7.80 17.90
N VAL A 9 -30.16 -8.03 19.16
CA VAL A 9 -30.14 -9.36 19.76
C VAL A 9 -31.56 -9.94 19.59
N ALA A 10 -31.71 -10.93 18.72
CA ALA A 10 -32.95 -11.70 18.59
C ALA A 10 -33.07 -12.69 19.75
N ALA A 11 -33.99 -12.43 20.66
CA ALA A 11 -34.36 -13.35 21.70
C ALA A 11 -35.28 -14.43 21.10
N VAL A 12 -34.83 -15.68 21.11
CA VAL A 12 -35.66 -16.84 20.77
C VAL A 12 -36.39 -17.33 22.04
N VAL A 13 -37.69 -17.19 22.04
CA VAL A 13 -38.57 -17.73 23.08
C VAL A 13 -38.67 -19.25 22.91
N LEU A 14 -38.24 -19.98 23.89
CA LEU A 14 -38.30 -21.44 23.95
C LEU A 14 -39.67 -21.86 24.50
N VAL A 15 -40.51 -22.49 23.71
CA VAL A 15 -41.74 -23.18 24.13
C VAL A 15 -41.34 -24.55 24.67
N VAL A 16 -41.59 -24.81 25.95
CA VAL A 16 -41.28 -26.07 26.61
C VAL A 16 -42.38 -27.09 26.25
N GLY A 17 -42.08 -27.99 25.32
CA GLY A 17 -42.82 -29.22 25.14
C GLY A 17 -42.02 -30.37 25.75
N VAL A 18 -42.63 -31.10 26.70
CA VAL A 18 -42.03 -32.26 27.36
C VAL A 18 -41.97 -33.43 26.37
N GLY A 19 -40.77 -33.62 25.79
CA GLY A 19 -40.42 -34.79 25.01
C GLY A 19 -38.93 -35.04 25.16
N LEU A 20 -38.54 -36.22 25.69
CA LEU A 20 -37.16 -36.67 25.81
C LEU A 20 -36.56 -36.92 24.41
N GLY A 21 -36.18 -35.87 23.71
CA GLY A 21 -35.43 -35.94 22.45
C GLY A 21 -34.14 -35.15 22.63
N ALA A 22 -32.99 -35.80 22.47
CA ALA A 22 -31.70 -35.13 22.50
C ALA A 22 -31.63 -34.10 21.34
N VAL A 23 -31.78 -32.80 21.68
CA VAL A 23 -31.63 -31.72 20.73
C VAL A 23 -30.12 -31.52 20.50
N ALA A 24 -29.60 -32.05 19.43
CA ALA A 24 -28.27 -31.73 18.94
C ALA A 24 -28.24 -30.24 18.55
N VAL A 25 -27.73 -29.38 19.46
CA VAL A 25 -27.46 -27.97 19.13
C VAL A 25 -26.26 -27.94 18.19
N THR A 26 -26.53 -27.97 16.89
CA THR A 26 -25.49 -27.65 15.92
C THR A 26 -25.13 -26.18 16.05
N ARG A 27 -24.02 -25.89 16.76
CA ARG A 27 -23.38 -24.58 16.71
C ARG A 27 -22.94 -24.34 15.25
N ALA A 28 -23.67 -23.51 14.54
CA ALA A 28 -23.18 -22.96 13.31
C ALA A 28 -21.87 -22.23 13.63
N ALA A 29 -20.74 -22.77 13.17
CA ALA A 29 -19.46 -22.10 13.28
C ALA A 29 -19.59 -20.81 12.48
N SER A 30 -19.64 -19.65 13.16
CA SER A 30 -19.54 -18.34 12.51
C SER A 30 -18.21 -18.31 11.77
N ALA A 31 -18.25 -18.40 10.44
CA ALA A 31 -17.06 -18.18 9.63
C ALA A 31 -16.51 -16.80 9.96
N ALA A 32 -15.26 -16.73 10.44
CA ALA A 32 -14.59 -15.47 10.66
C ALA A 32 -14.64 -14.66 9.35
N PRO A 33 -14.95 -13.35 9.40
CA PRO A 33 -15.00 -12.53 8.21
C PRO A 33 -13.64 -12.62 7.49
N ALA A 34 -13.66 -12.97 6.20
CA ALA A 34 -12.46 -13.01 5.39
C ALA A 34 -11.77 -11.63 5.49
N SER A 35 -10.50 -11.60 5.92
CA SER A 35 -9.75 -10.36 6.04
C SER A 35 -9.71 -9.68 4.67
N ALA A 36 -10.06 -8.38 4.65
CA ALA A 36 -10.01 -7.61 3.41
C ALA A 36 -8.58 -7.67 2.80
N PRO A 37 -8.47 -7.78 1.47
CA PRO A 37 -7.18 -7.85 0.81
C PRO A 37 -6.34 -6.59 1.13
N LEU A 38 -5.05 -6.80 1.41
CA LEU A 38 -4.14 -5.70 1.73
C LEU A 38 -3.94 -4.79 0.51
N PRO A 39 -3.80 -3.46 0.72
CA PRO A 39 -3.53 -2.53 -0.36
C PRO A 39 -2.23 -2.87 -1.09
N VAL A 40 -2.21 -2.69 -2.41
CA VAL A 40 -1.01 -2.81 -3.23
C VAL A 40 -0.27 -1.48 -3.34
N ALA A 41 1.02 -1.50 -3.66
CA ALA A 41 1.73 -0.35 -4.19
C ALA A 41 1.93 -0.53 -5.69
N TYR A 42 1.78 0.54 -6.46
CA TYR A 42 2.05 0.55 -7.88
C TYR A 42 3.50 0.92 -8.17
N ASN A 43 4.02 0.42 -9.28
CA ASN A 43 5.35 0.73 -9.77
C ASN A 43 5.26 1.87 -10.80
N GLY A 44 5.99 2.97 -10.58
CA GLY A 44 5.93 4.17 -11.43
C GLY A 44 6.18 3.91 -12.91
N ALA A 45 7.06 2.96 -13.25
CA ALA A 45 7.36 2.62 -14.65
C ALA A 45 6.25 1.82 -15.35
N ALA A 46 5.33 1.22 -14.61
CA ALA A 46 4.32 0.30 -15.15
C ALA A 46 2.87 0.82 -15.02
N GLY A 47 2.68 2.01 -14.48
CA GLY A 47 1.34 2.58 -14.28
C GLY A 47 0.44 1.66 -13.45
N TRP A 48 -0.79 1.41 -13.91
CA TRP A 48 -1.77 0.55 -13.25
C TRP A 48 -1.55 -0.96 -13.43
N HIS A 49 -0.53 -1.37 -14.19
CA HIS A 49 -0.38 -2.78 -14.58
C HIS A 49 0.35 -3.66 -13.55
N GLN A 50 1.12 -3.06 -12.64
CA GLN A 50 1.94 -3.80 -11.68
C GLN A 50 1.70 -3.36 -10.23
N GLY A 51 0.46 -3.48 -9.79
CA GLY A 51 0.13 -3.35 -8.36
C GLY A 51 0.54 -4.60 -7.59
N ARG A 52 1.42 -4.48 -6.59
CA ARG A 52 1.88 -5.59 -5.75
C ARG A 52 1.98 -5.19 -4.29
N ALA A 53 1.76 -6.17 -3.41
CA ALA A 53 2.33 -6.11 -2.08
C ALA A 53 3.85 -6.34 -2.16
N ARG A 54 4.63 -5.50 -1.46
CA ARG A 54 6.08 -5.66 -1.33
C ARG A 54 6.85 -5.66 -2.65
N LEU A 55 6.74 -4.57 -3.40
CA LEU A 55 7.51 -4.37 -4.64
C LEU A 55 9.02 -4.62 -4.43
N PRO A 56 9.70 -5.36 -5.31
CA PRO A 56 11.16 -5.56 -5.25
C PRO A 56 11.94 -4.31 -5.69
N VAL A 57 11.31 -3.46 -6.52
CA VAL A 57 11.85 -2.18 -6.99
C VAL A 57 10.71 -1.16 -7.02
N ILE A 58 10.99 0.06 -6.62
CA ILE A 58 10.04 1.19 -6.64
C ILE A 58 10.63 2.25 -7.56
N TYR A 59 10.12 2.39 -8.77
CA TYR A 59 10.52 3.43 -9.70
C TYR A 59 9.84 4.76 -9.37
N LEU A 60 10.62 5.84 -9.36
CA LEU A 60 10.19 7.20 -9.04
C LEU A 60 10.21 8.05 -10.32
N GLY A 61 9.15 7.98 -11.11
CA GLY A 61 9.11 8.61 -12.42
C GLY A 61 9.77 7.74 -13.50
N GLU A 62 10.61 8.34 -14.33
CA GLU A 62 11.39 7.63 -15.35
C GLU A 62 12.41 6.68 -14.73
N SER A 63 12.89 5.70 -15.51
CA SER A 63 13.70 4.56 -15.01
C SER A 63 15.07 4.94 -14.40
N ASN A 64 15.38 6.23 -14.34
CA ASN A 64 16.67 6.75 -13.88
C ASN A 64 16.77 6.91 -12.36
N VAL A 65 15.66 6.84 -11.64
CA VAL A 65 15.60 6.97 -10.18
C VAL A 65 14.69 5.88 -9.61
N PHE A 66 15.25 5.05 -8.74
CA PHE A 66 14.48 3.96 -8.12
C PHE A 66 15.03 3.53 -6.77
N VAL A 67 14.15 2.97 -5.92
CA VAL A 67 14.55 2.27 -4.70
C VAL A 67 14.59 0.78 -4.98
N ARG A 68 15.75 0.17 -4.77
CA ARG A 68 16.00 -1.25 -5.00
C ARG A 68 16.10 -2.03 -3.70
N THR A 69 15.71 -3.31 -3.78
CA THR A 69 15.77 -4.27 -2.67
C THR A 69 15.22 -3.72 -1.35
N PRO A 70 13.96 -3.25 -1.34
CA PRO A 70 13.39 -2.79 -0.10
C PRO A 70 13.15 -3.96 0.86
N HIS A 71 13.67 -3.82 2.08
CA HIS A 71 13.32 -4.68 3.19
C HIS A 71 12.05 -4.14 3.84
N TRP A 72 10.94 -4.84 3.63
CA TRP A 72 9.63 -4.46 4.16
C TRP A 72 9.56 -4.81 5.64
N SER A 73 9.51 -3.79 6.49
CA SER A 73 9.35 -3.93 7.94
C SER A 73 7.89 -3.93 8.39
N ALA A 74 6.99 -3.36 7.59
CA ALA A 74 5.56 -3.36 7.85
C ALA A 74 4.76 -3.32 6.54
N TRP A 75 3.60 -4.00 6.54
CA TRP A 75 2.60 -3.93 5.48
C TRP A 75 1.23 -4.22 6.10
N SER A 76 0.37 -3.22 6.14
CA SER A 76 -0.96 -3.30 6.77
C SER A 76 -2.04 -2.74 5.84
N GLY A 77 -3.30 -2.77 6.27
CA GLY A 77 -4.43 -2.18 5.55
C GLY A 77 -4.39 -0.65 5.44
N SER A 78 -3.49 0.05 6.15
CA SER A 78 -3.43 1.52 6.17
C SER A 78 -2.05 2.09 5.82
N SER A 79 -0.98 1.31 5.98
CA SER A 79 0.40 1.76 5.72
C SER A 79 1.35 0.62 5.39
N ALA A 80 2.46 0.97 4.72
CA ALA A 80 3.58 0.06 4.53
C ALA A 80 4.90 0.82 4.73
N ARG A 81 5.95 0.12 5.18
CA ARG A 81 7.29 0.69 5.41
C ARG A 81 8.36 -0.28 4.95
N ALA A 82 9.38 0.28 4.32
CA ALA A 82 10.58 -0.47 3.95
C ALA A 82 11.83 0.40 4.06
N SER A 83 12.98 -0.27 4.18
CA SER A 83 14.31 0.32 4.00
C SER A 83 15.01 -0.33 2.80
N GLY A 84 15.86 0.42 2.11
CA GLY A 84 16.56 -0.06 0.93
C GLY A 84 17.63 0.90 0.45
N LYS A 85 17.95 0.82 -0.82
CA LYS A 85 18.93 1.70 -1.49
C LYS A 85 18.24 2.49 -2.60
N LEU A 86 18.37 3.82 -2.56
CA LEU A 86 17.98 4.72 -3.65
C LEU A 86 19.12 4.74 -4.66
N TRP A 87 18.79 4.50 -5.90
CA TRP A 87 19.67 4.58 -7.05
C TRP A 87 19.27 5.79 -7.88
N VAL A 88 20.23 6.69 -8.15
CA VAL A 88 20.03 7.90 -8.94
C VAL A 88 21.06 7.91 -10.06
N ASN A 89 20.61 7.86 -11.30
CA ASN A 89 21.48 8.00 -12.45
C ASN A 89 21.92 9.46 -12.59
N THR A 90 23.22 9.69 -12.75
CA THR A 90 23.77 11.04 -12.91
C THR A 90 23.41 11.67 -14.27
N CYS A 91 23.08 10.84 -15.26
CA CYS A 91 22.79 11.27 -16.64
C CYS A 91 23.91 12.12 -17.25
N THR A 92 25.17 11.88 -16.86
CA THR A 92 26.33 12.61 -17.38
C THR A 92 27.32 11.66 -18.03
N PRO A 93 27.67 11.84 -19.29
CA PRO A 93 27.20 12.85 -20.26
C PRO A 93 25.76 12.63 -20.77
N THR A 94 25.24 11.41 -20.72
CA THR A 94 23.85 11.02 -21.05
C THR A 94 23.33 10.04 -20.01
N CYS A 95 22.01 9.80 -19.95
CA CYS A 95 21.46 8.80 -19.02
C CYS A 95 21.87 7.37 -19.39
N ALA A 96 22.14 7.08 -20.67
CA ALA A 96 22.65 5.77 -21.11
C ALA A 96 24.11 5.51 -20.69
N ALA A 97 24.93 6.58 -20.64
CA ALA A 97 26.34 6.53 -20.25
C ALA A 97 26.58 7.00 -18.80
N GLY A 98 25.50 7.36 -18.09
CA GLY A 98 25.59 7.85 -16.73
C GLY A 98 25.90 6.75 -15.72
N HIS A 99 26.35 7.19 -14.54
CA HIS A 99 26.65 6.31 -13.41
C HIS A 99 25.61 6.47 -12.32
N TYR A 100 25.35 5.38 -11.60
CA TYR A 100 24.43 5.43 -10.46
C TYR A 100 25.14 5.87 -9.18
N ARG A 101 24.58 6.89 -8.53
CA ARG A 101 24.86 7.21 -7.12
C ARG A 101 23.87 6.45 -6.25
N ILE A 102 24.36 5.86 -5.15
CA ILE A 102 23.58 4.97 -4.30
C ILE A 102 23.52 5.54 -2.88
N TYR A 103 22.31 5.68 -2.34
CA TYR A 103 22.07 6.23 -1.02
C TYR A 103 21.25 5.26 -0.17
N ARG A 104 21.45 5.27 1.15
CA ARG A 104 20.52 4.61 2.08
C ARG A 104 19.17 5.32 1.98
N ALA A 105 18.09 4.54 1.96
CA ALA A 105 16.75 5.08 1.81
C ALA A 105 15.73 4.34 2.69
N GLN A 106 14.68 5.07 3.06
CA GLN A 106 13.46 4.53 3.67
C GLN A 106 12.27 5.00 2.83
N VAL A 107 11.31 4.11 2.64
CA VAL A 107 10.04 4.43 2.01
C VAL A 107 8.89 4.13 2.96
N SER A 108 7.88 4.99 2.94
CA SER A 108 6.65 4.80 3.69
C SER A 108 5.48 5.09 2.78
N PHE A 109 4.49 4.18 2.77
CA PHE A 109 3.26 4.34 2.00
C PHE A 109 2.09 4.55 2.94
N TRP A 110 1.13 5.39 2.54
CA TRP A 110 -0.10 5.64 3.26
C TRP A 110 -1.20 6.19 2.33
N ARG A 111 -2.38 6.50 2.91
CA ARG A 111 -3.57 6.93 2.18
C ARG A 111 -4.02 5.89 1.15
N VAL A 112 -4.82 4.97 1.62
CA VAL A 112 -5.44 3.97 0.76
C VAL A 112 -6.53 4.62 -0.09
N ALA A 113 -6.51 4.32 -1.37
CA ALA A 113 -7.54 4.66 -2.35
C ALA A 113 -7.93 3.39 -3.13
N VAL A 114 -8.99 3.48 -3.93
CA VAL A 114 -9.46 2.35 -4.74
C VAL A 114 -9.45 2.75 -6.21
N HIS A 115 -8.93 1.86 -7.06
CA HIS A 115 -9.03 1.98 -8.51
C HIS A 115 -9.49 0.63 -9.09
N ARG A 116 -10.64 0.64 -9.78
CA ARG A 116 -11.25 -0.57 -10.38
C ARG A 116 -11.35 -1.75 -9.39
N GLY A 117 -11.79 -1.47 -8.16
CA GLY A 117 -11.94 -2.48 -7.10
C GLY A 117 -10.64 -2.88 -6.37
N VAL A 118 -9.48 -2.40 -6.78
CA VAL A 118 -8.20 -2.69 -6.13
C VAL A 118 -7.83 -1.56 -5.17
N SER A 119 -7.65 -1.91 -3.90
CA SER A 119 -7.13 -0.98 -2.88
C SER A 119 -5.62 -0.77 -3.10
N TYR A 120 -5.17 0.50 -3.07
CA TYR A 120 -3.77 0.85 -3.27
C TYR A 120 -3.33 2.04 -2.41
N PHE A 121 -2.04 2.16 -2.15
CA PHE A 121 -1.47 3.33 -1.50
C PHE A 121 -1.30 4.48 -2.49
N SER A 122 -1.93 5.62 -2.20
CA SER A 122 -1.90 6.81 -3.06
C SER A 122 -0.86 7.86 -2.65
N ARG A 123 -0.17 7.64 -1.54
CA ARG A 123 0.90 8.51 -1.04
C ARG A 123 2.13 7.69 -0.68
N MET A 124 3.31 8.26 -0.94
CA MET A 124 4.59 7.70 -0.58
C MET A 124 5.52 8.81 -0.09
N ARG A 125 6.29 8.54 0.97
CA ARG A 125 7.44 9.34 1.39
C ARG A 125 8.70 8.55 1.11
N LEU A 126 9.66 9.20 0.46
CA LEU A 126 11.03 8.75 0.35
C LEU A 126 11.90 9.62 1.25
N ARG A 127 12.63 8.98 2.13
CA ARG A 127 13.68 9.60 2.93
C ARG A 127 15.01 8.97 2.56
N TYR A 128 16.04 9.79 2.29
CA TYR A 128 17.38 9.29 2.03
C TYR A 128 18.45 10.21 2.58
N TRP A 129 19.69 9.73 2.65
CA TRP A 129 20.80 10.44 3.26
C TRP A 129 21.86 10.78 2.22
N HIS A 130 22.09 12.08 2.01
CA HIS A 130 23.11 12.65 1.14
C HIS A 130 23.59 13.99 1.71
N GLY A 131 24.73 13.99 2.45
CA GLY A 131 25.20 15.17 3.18
C GLY A 131 24.22 15.68 4.25
N GLY A 132 23.27 14.83 4.66
CA GLY A 132 22.15 15.10 5.55
C GLY A 132 20.91 14.33 5.11
N GLN A 133 19.85 14.41 5.92
CA GLN A 133 18.58 13.79 5.60
C GLN A 133 17.85 14.60 4.54
N ARG A 134 17.30 13.91 3.54
CA ARG A 134 16.44 14.46 2.50
C ARG A 134 15.10 13.74 2.54
N ASP A 135 13.99 14.45 2.50
CA ASP A 135 12.64 13.96 2.48
C ASP A 135 11.91 14.40 1.20
N TYR A 136 11.17 13.48 0.59
CA TYR A 136 10.33 13.74 -0.58
C TYR A 136 8.97 13.08 -0.37
N VAL A 137 7.92 13.76 -0.78
CA VAL A 137 6.54 13.25 -0.73
C VAL A 137 6.00 13.13 -2.14
N PHE A 138 5.50 11.96 -2.46
CA PHE A 138 4.95 11.63 -3.77
C PHE A 138 3.47 11.30 -3.68
N ARG A 139 2.77 11.59 -4.77
CA ARG A 139 1.38 11.22 -5.00
C ARG A 139 1.30 10.33 -6.24
N TRP A 140 0.56 9.23 -6.13
CA TRP A 140 0.21 8.42 -7.29
C TRP A 140 -0.90 9.13 -8.07
N ALA A 141 -0.61 9.61 -9.25
CA ALA A 141 -1.56 10.34 -10.09
C ALA A 141 -1.17 10.29 -11.56
N VAL A 142 -2.15 10.48 -12.43
CA VAL A 142 -1.92 10.82 -13.85
C VAL A 142 -1.63 12.31 -13.92
N LEU A 143 -0.48 12.69 -14.47
CA LEU A 143 -0.16 14.09 -14.72
C LEU A 143 -0.89 14.61 -15.96
N PRO A 144 -1.14 15.93 -16.09
CA PRO A 144 -1.59 16.53 -17.32
C PRO A 144 -0.66 16.14 -18.48
N GLY A 145 -1.24 15.63 -19.57
CA GLY A 145 -0.49 15.15 -20.73
C GLY A 145 0.09 13.73 -20.64
N ALA A 146 0.04 13.08 -19.49
CA ALA A 146 0.43 11.69 -19.34
C ALA A 146 -0.76 10.75 -19.55
N THR A 147 -0.50 9.58 -20.14
CA THR A 147 -1.52 8.53 -20.37
C THR A 147 -1.60 7.53 -19.23
N ILE A 148 -0.55 7.41 -18.42
CA ILE A 148 -0.45 6.48 -17.30
C ILE A 148 -0.10 7.23 -16.01
N PRO A 149 -0.55 6.72 -14.85
CA PRO A 149 -0.16 7.29 -13.57
C PRO A 149 1.28 6.96 -13.20
N GLY A 150 1.87 7.81 -12.38
CA GLY A 150 3.19 7.63 -11.80
C GLY A 150 3.29 8.26 -10.40
N TRP A 151 4.44 8.06 -9.76
CA TRP A 151 4.77 8.75 -8.51
C TRP A 151 5.23 10.17 -8.82
N ASN A 152 4.40 11.14 -8.48
CA ASN A 152 4.62 12.55 -8.73
C ASN A 152 4.82 13.30 -7.42
N GLY A 153 5.91 14.03 -7.29
CA GLY A 153 6.20 14.75 -6.06
C GLY A 153 7.56 15.43 -6.07
N GLY A 154 7.87 16.03 -4.94
CA GLY A 154 9.09 16.77 -4.69
C GLY A 154 9.39 16.84 -3.20
N PRO A 155 10.33 17.72 -2.79
CA PRO A 155 10.55 18.00 -1.37
C PRO A 155 9.23 18.45 -0.73
N PRO A 156 8.98 18.10 0.54
CA PRO A 156 7.82 18.60 1.26
C PRO A 156 7.90 20.13 1.29
N ALA A 157 6.75 20.74 1.03
CA ALA A 157 6.59 22.20 1.16
C ALA A 157 6.72 22.62 2.63
#